data_784c2865340089f3ce0c43c7977fd7f5
#
_entry.id   784c2865340089f3ce0c43c7977fd7f5
#
_cell.length_a   1.000
_cell.length_b   1.000
_cell.length_c   1.000
_cell.angle_alpha   90.00
_cell.angle_beta   90.00
_cell.angle_gamma   90.00
#
_symmetry.space_group_name_H-M   'P 1'
#
loop_
_entity.id
_entity.type
_entity.pdbx_description
1 polymer ?
#
loop_
_entity_poly.entity_id
_entity_poly.type
_entity_poly.pdbx_seq_one_letter_code
_entity_poly.pdbx_strand_id
1 'polypeptide(L)'
;KVYGGFGAAFYGVRSVFACLSLMALLSVRRAEHLRHHSPPMMGRVLGLDRAPEVKTLRRKVALLAKRGKSEEFQRALARRRVEANPEAMGFLYCDGHVRPYSGEVDIPKAHVTRMRLSMPATVDHWVNSRDGEPLLVITATPTAALAKEMLEIAHEVKKLLGERRATIVFDRGGWSPKLFAELIATGFDILTYRKGRIAKVRSKSFQQREGIFDGHPVAYSLAERKLALKYKGGKLTLREVVRLS
;
A
#
# COMPACT_ATOMS: atom_id res chain seq x y z
N LYS A 1 -1.50 20.87 -9.03
CA LYS A 1 -2.28 22.03 -8.47
C LYS A 1 -3.57 21.58 -7.75
N VAL A 2 -3.65 20.31 -7.30
CA VAL A 2 -4.87 19.67 -6.77
C VAL A 2 -5.53 20.48 -5.64
N TYR A 3 -4.75 20.91 -4.66
CA TYR A 3 -5.28 21.60 -3.49
C TYR A 3 -5.56 23.11 -3.70
N GLY A 4 -5.10 23.72 -4.78
CA GLY A 4 -5.14 25.18 -4.92
C GLY A 4 -4.29 25.90 -3.87
N GLY A 5 -4.49 27.22 -3.71
CA GLY A 5 -3.78 28.05 -2.72
C GLY A 5 -4.52 28.17 -1.40
N PHE A 6 -3.87 28.74 -0.36
CA PHE A 6 -4.50 29.15 0.90
C PHE A 6 -4.93 30.63 0.91
N GLY A 7 -4.89 31.30 -0.23
CA GLY A 7 -5.01 32.76 -0.32
C GLY A 7 -3.75 33.46 0.18
N ALA A 8 -3.87 34.69 0.63
CA ALA A 8 -2.77 35.45 1.20
C ALA A 8 -2.35 34.83 2.54
N ALA A 9 -1.27 34.06 2.52
CA ALA A 9 -0.77 33.36 3.68
C ALA A 9 0.75 33.17 3.60
N PHE A 10 1.45 33.42 4.69
CA PHE A 10 2.90 33.25 4.77
C PHE A 10 3.36 31.85 4.40
N TYR A 11 2.65 30.83 4.89
CA TYR A 11 2.88 29.42 4.49
C TYR A 11 1.81 28.97 3.50
N GLY A 12 2.19 28.87 2.23
CA GLY A 12 1.37 28.32 1.17
C GLY A 12 1.28 26.79 1.21
N VAL A 13 0.48 26.22 0.31
CA VAL A 13 0.33 24.75 0.18
C VAL A 13 1.68 24.09 -0.07
N ARG A 14 2.52 24.67 -0.95
CA ARG A 14 3.85 24.15 -1.25
C ARG A 14 4.74 24.07 0.00
N SER A 15 4.79 25.12 0.81
CA SER A 15 5.61 25.17 2.03
C SER A 15 5.14 24.13 3.05
N VAL A 16 3.82 23.92 3.16
CA VAL A 16 3.25 22.90 4.06
C VAL A 16 3.65 21.50 3.61
N PHE A 17 3.50 21.16 2.33
CA PHE A 17 3.92 19.84 1.82
C PHE A 17 5.43 19.64 1.91
N ALA A 18 6.24 20.66 1.61
CA ALA A 18 7.69 20.58 1.77
C ALA A 18 8.07 20.34 3.24
N CYS A 19 7.40 21.00 4.19
CA CYS A 19 7.61 20.76 5.61
C CYS A 19 7.23 19.35 6.01
N LEU A 20 6.10 18.82 5.54
CA LEU A 20 5.69 17.43 5.80
C LEU A 20 6.68 16.41 5.20
N SER A 21 7.19 16.67 4.00
CA SER A 21 8.22 15.84 3.37
C SER A 21 9.53 15.87 4.17
N LEU A 22 9.98 17.05 4.62
CA LEU A 22 11.17 17.18 5.46
C LEU A 22 10.98 16.44 6.80
N MET A 23 9.79 16.54 7.41
CA MET A 23 9.47 15.77 8.62
C MET A 23 9.60 14.26 8.38
N ALA A 24 9.11 13.76 7.26
CA ALA A 24 9.23 12.34 6.91
C ALA A 24 10.70 11.93 6.75
N LEU A 25 11.51 12.71 6.05
CA LEU A 25 12.95 12.48 5.88
C LEU A 25 13.72 12.47 7.22
N LEU A 26 13.31 13.33 8.14
CA LEU A 26 13.89 13.41 9.49
C LEU A 26 13.27 12.42 10.49
N SER A 27 12.39 11.52 10.03
CA SER A 27 11.63 10.59 10.89
C SER A 27 10.81 11.27 11.99
N VAL A 28 10.39 12.52 11.77
CA VAL A 28 9.52 13.30 12.67
C VAL A 28 8.08 12.88 12.44
N ARG A 29 7.59 11.96 13.26
CA ARG A 29 6.30 11.26 13.05
C ARG A 29 5.07 12.09 13.39
N ARG A 30 5.20 13.13 14.22
CA ARG A 30 4.08 13.96 14.72
C ARG A 30 4.46 15.42 14.65
N ALA A 31 3.50 16.29 14.37
CA ALA A 31 3.73 17.74 14.36
C ALA A 31 4.30 18.25 15.69
N GLU A 32 3.90 17.67 16.83
CA GLU A 32 4.37 18.02 18.17
C GLU A 32 5.88 17.84 18.34
N HIS A 33 6.47 16.88 17.63
CA HIS A 33 7.91 16.63 17.69
C HIS A 33 8.74 17.73 16.98
N LEU A 34 8.12 18.58 16.16
CA LEU A 34 8.80 19.73 15.58
C LEU A 34 9.38 20.69 16.63
N ARG A 35 8.82 20.71 17.85
CA ARG A 35 9.36 21.51 18.97
C ARG A 35 10.80 21.15 19.35
N HIS A 36 11.26 19.97 18.99
CA HIS A 36 12.63 19.50 19.23
C HIS A 36 13.61 19.90 18.12
N HIS A 37 13.11 20.56 17.07
CA HIS A 37 13.91 21.03 15.94
C HIS A 37 13.91 22.54 15.88
N SER A 38 15.02 23.13 15.46
CA SER A 38 15.13 24.57 15.27
C SER A 38 14.31 25.05 14.06
N PRO A 39 13.26 25.88 14.26
CA PRO A 39 12.44 26.34 13.14
C PRO A 39 13.25 27.14 12.09
N PRO A 40 14.23 28.00 12.45
CA PRO A 40 15.08 28.69 11.45
C PRO A 40 15.92 27.69 10.63
N MET A 41 16.51 26.65 11.26
CA MET A 41 17.32 25.68 10.52
C MET A 41 16.47 24.86 9.55
N MET A 42 15.32 24.38 9.99
CA MET A 42 14.36 23.69 9.10
C MET A 42 13.87 24.62 7.99
N GLY A 43 13.64 25.89 8.31
CA GLY A 43 13.23 26.90 7.34
C GLY A 43 14.25 27.07 6.22
N ARG A 44 15.54 27.18 6.56
CA ARG A 44 16.63 27.31 5.56
C ARG A 44 16.63 26.15 4.56
N VAL A 45 16.43 24.92 5.03
CA VAL A 45 16.33 23.73 4.16
C VAL A 45 15.12 23.82 3.22
N LEU A 46 14.05 24.46 3.67
CA LEU A 46 12.81 24.65 2.90
C LEU A 46 12.81 25.90 2.01
N GLY A 47 13.88 26.69 2.02
CA GLY A 47 13.93 28.00 1.35
C GLY A 47 13.01 29.04 2.00
N LEU A 48 12.87 28.98 3.33
CA LEU A 48 12.06 29.88 4.16
C LEU A 48 12.91 30.44 5.31
N ASP A 49 12.52 31.59 5.84
CA ASP A 49 13.18 32.14 7.02
C ASP A 49 13.04 31.24 8.24
N ARG A 50 11.89 30.60 8.37
CA ARG A 50 11.58 29.65 9.42
C ARG A 50 10.54 28.61 8.97
N ALA A 51 10.60 27.40 9.51
CA ALA A 51 9.57 26.39 9.30
C ALA A 51 8.27 26.76 10.07
N PRO A 52 7.09 26.22 9.61
CA PRO A 52 5.85 26.41 10.34
C PRO A 52 5.93 25.82 11.75
N GLU A 53 5.44 26.58 12.73
CA GLU A 53 5.27 26.07 14.08
C GLU A 53 4.18 25.00 14.15
N VAL A 54 4.22 24.15 15.18
CA VAL A 54 3.28 23.06 15.43
C VAL A 54 1.82 23.47 15.23
N LYS A 55 1.38 24.54 15.89
CA LYS A 55 0.00 25.06 15.81
C LYS A 55 -0.37 25.47 14.38
N THR A 56 0.54 26.15 13.69
CA THR A 56 0.33 26.57 12.30
C THR A 56 0.25 25.37 11.36
N LEU A 57 1.17 24.40 11.48
CA LEU A 57 1.16 23.20 10.67
C LEU A 57 -0.13 22.40 10.86
N ARG A 58 -0.55 22.14 12.10
CA ARG A 58 -1.80 21.43 12.41
C ARG A 58 -3.01 22.11 11.79
N ARG A 59 -3.13 23.44 11.95
CA ARG A 59 -4.22 24.21 11.33
C ARG A 59 -4.22 24.09 9.81
N LYS A 60 -3.04 24.17 9.17
CA LYS A 60 -2.93 24.06 7.71
C LYS A 60 -3.26 22.64 7.21
N VAL A 61 -2.81 21.59 7.91
CA VAL A 61 -3.17 20.20 7.61
C VAL A 61 -4.68 20.00 7.75
N ALA A 62 -5.31 20.52 8.82
CA ALA A 62 -6.76 20.45 8.98
C ALA A 62 -7.52 21.15 7.84
N LEU A 63 -7.01 22.31 7.34
CA LEU A 63 -7.59 22.96 6.17
C LEU A 63 -7.45 22.12 4.89
N LEU A 64 -6.32 21.42 4.70
CA LEU A 64 -6.15 20.50 3.57
C LEU A 64 -7.12 19.32 3.68
N ALA A 65 -7.28 18.75 4.88
CA ALA A 65 -8.22 17.65 5.14
C ALA A 65 -9.67 18.06 4.82
N LYS A 66 -10.10 19.25 5.25
CA LYS A 66 -11.45 19.78 4.94
C LYS A 66 -11.73 19.94 3.44
N ARG A 67 -10.71 20.07 2.60
CA ARG A 67 -10.87 20.15 1.14
C ARG A 67 -11.20 18.83 0.48
N GLY A 68 -11.02 17.70 1.17
CA GLY A 68 -11.37 16.37 0.66
C GLY A 68 -10.64 15.97 -0.63
N LYS A 69 -9.41 16.49 -0.86
CA LYS A 69 -8.66 16.30 -2.11
C LYS A 69 -7.56 15.22 -2.01
N SER A 70 -7.56 14.41 -0.96
CA SER A 70 -6.52 13.41 -0.72
C SER A 70 -6.43 12.36 -1.82
N GLU A 71 -7.58 11.84 -2.27
CA GLU A 71 -7.62 10.84 -3.34
C GLU A 71 -7.15 11.41 -4.69
N GLU A 72 -7.64 12.61 -5.06
CA GLU A 72 -7.22 13.27 -6.29
C GLU A 72 -5.71 13.53 -6.28
N PHE A 73 -5.17 13.95 -5.14
CA PHE A 73 -3.74 14.16 -4.96
C PHE A 73 -2.94 12.86 -5.07
N GLN A 74 -3.39 11.80 -4.41
CA GLN A 74 -2.79 10.47 -4.49
C GLN A 74 -2.78 9.95 -5.92
N ARG A 75 -3.92 10.01 -6.63
CA ARG A 75 -4.00 9.62 -8.04
C ARG A 75 -3.06 10.41 -8.94
N ALA A 76 -2.91 11.72 -8.70
CA ALA A 76 -1.97 12.55 -9.46
C ALA A 76 -0.51 12.14 -9.23
N LEU A 77 -0.14 11.77 -8.02
CA LEU A 77 1.20 11.24 -7.71
C LEU A 77 1.41 9.86 -8.31
N ALA A 78 0.42 8.97 -8.19
CA ALA A 78 0.47 7.62 -8.75
C ALA A 78 0.66 7.64 -10.28
N ARG A 79 -0.09 8.50 -11.00
CA ARG A 79 0.09 8.66 -12.45
C ARG A 79 1.53 9.02 -12.82
N ARG A 80 2.12 10.00 -12.13
CA ARG A 80 3.51 10.40 -12.37
C ARG A 80 4.50 9.26 -12.15
N ARG A 81 4.26 8.40 -11.15
CA ARG A 81 5.09 7.22 -10.90
C ARG A 81 4.96 6.17 -12.00
N VAL A 82 3.73 5.89 -12.43
CA VAL A 82 3.45 4.98 -13.55
C VAL A 82 4.12 5.48 -14.84
N GLU A 83 4.10 6.78 -15.09
CA GLU A 83 4.73 7.42 -16.25
C GLU A 83 6.26 7.36 -16.16
N ALA A 84 6.82 7.60 -14.97
CA ALA A 84 8.28 7.64 -14.75
C ALA A 84 8.91 6.24 -14.78
N ASN A 85 8.24 5.21 -14.27
CA ASN A 85 8.76 3.85 -14.22
C ASN A 85 7.65 2.82 -14.52
N PRO A 86 7.23 2.70 -15.77
CA PRO A 86 6.14 1.80 -16.15
C PRO A 86 6.48 0.31 -15.95
N GLU A 87 7.74 -0.07 -16.01
CA GLU A 87 8.18 -1.47 -15.86
C GLU A 87 8.06 -1.95 -14.40
N ALA A 88 8.26 -1.07 -13.43
CA ALA A 88 8.07 -1.40 -12.02
C ALA A 88 6.62 -1.75 -11.67
N MET A 89 5.67 -1.42 -12.54
CA MET A 89 4.24 -1.70 -12.37
C MET A 89 3.84 -3.14 -12.75
N GLY A 90 4.74 -3.97 -13.25
CA GLY A 90 4.46 -5.36 -13.62
C GLY A 90 4.08 -6.25 -12.43
N PHE A 91 4.53 -5.88 -11.22
CA PHE A 91 4.16 -6.51 -9.95
C PHE A 91 3.75 -5.45 -8.94
N LEU A 92 2.58 -5.64 -8.33
CA LEU A 92 2.02 -4.74 -7.34
C LEU A 92 1.76 -5.50 -6.04
N TYR A 93 2.44 -5.11 -4.99
CA TYR A 93 2.33 -5.73 -3.67
C TYR A 93 1.26 -5.02 -2.87
N CYS A 94 0.22 -5.77 -2.48
CA CYS A 94 -0.88 -5.28 -1.65
C CYS A 94 -0.76 -5.86 -0.25
N ASP A 95 -0.61 -4.98 0.75
CA ASP A 95 -0.52 -5.37 2.16
C ASP A 95 -1.39 -4.46 3.03
N GLY A 96 -1.95 -5.04 4.08
CA GLY A 96 -2.80 -4.35 5.04
C GLY A 96 -2.07 -4.10 6.35
N HIS A 97 -1.97 -2.85 6.76
CA HIS A 97 -1.37 -2.45 8.03
C HIS A 97 -2.42 -1.92 9.01
N VAL A 98 -2.56 -2.59 10.15
CA VAL A 98 -3.44 -2.13 11.23
C VAL A 98 -2.77 -0.98 11.97
N ARG A 99 -3.40 0.19 11.95
CA ARG A 99 -2.92 1.40 12.60
C ARG A 99 -3.76 1.74 13.83
N PRO A 100 -3.19 1.67 15.05
CA PRO A 100 -3.88 2.07 16.27
C PRO A 100 -4.33 3.52 16.20
N TYR A 101 -5.53 3.78 16.73
CA TYR A 101 -6.10 5.12 16.82
C TYR A 101 -6.28 5.51 18.29
N SER A 102 -5.79 6.69 18.64
CA SER A 102 -5.87 7.25 20.01
C SER A 102 -6.60 8.60 20.01
N GLY A 103 -7.42 8.90 19.01
CA GLY A 103 -8.20 10.12 18.95
C GLY A 103 -9.54 9.96 19.67
N GLU A 104 -10.36 11.03 19.59
CA GLU A 104 -11.65 11.14 20.28
C GLU A 104 -12.82 10.55 19.47
N VAL A 105 -12.60 10.26 18.18
CA VAL A 105 -13.65 9.71 17.31
C VAL A 105 -13.83 8.23 17.64
N ASP A 106 -15.08 7.82 17.89
CA ASP A 106 -15.40 6.40 18.06
C ASP A 106 -15.29 5.67 16.72
N ILE A 107 -14.35 4.73 16.64
CA ILE A 107 -14.12 3.89 15.48
C ILE A 107 -14.02 2.42 15.90
N PRO A 108 -14.32 1.48 15.00
CA PRO A 108 -14.25 0.06 15.29
C PRO A 108 -12.89 -0.39 15.79
N LYS A 109 -12.89 -1.41 16.64
CA LYS A 109 -11.66 -2.01 17.19
C LYS A 109 -11.09 -3.06 16.24
N ALA A 110 -9.77 -3.14 16.17
CA ALA A 110 -9.03 -4.22 15.54
C ALA A 110 -8.00 -4.82 16.49
N HIS A 111 -7.61 -6.05 16.25
CA HIS A 111 -6.48 -6.66 16.93
C HIS A 111 -5.17 -6.09 16.40
N VAL A 112 -4.48 -5.33 17.24
CA VAL A 112 -3.15 -4.79 16.93
C VAL A 112 -2.10 -5.81 17.37
N THR A 113 -1.61 -6.60 16.44
CA THR A 113 -0.73 -7.76 16.71
C THR A 113 0.51 -7.38 17.53
N ARG A 114 1.15 -6.25 17.21
CA ARG A 114 2.35 -5.78 17.95
C ARG A 114 2.07 -5.45 19.41
N MET A 115 0.86 -5.03 19.73
CA MET A 115 0.44 -4.66 21.09
C MET A 115 -0.30 -5.80 21.78
N ARG A 116 -0.68 -6.85 21.06
CA ARG A 116 -1.53 -7.96 21.51
C ARG A 116 -2.83 -7.50 22.18
N LEU A 117 -3.38 -6.40 21.69
CA LEU A 117 -4.58 -5.75 22.22
C LEU A 117 -5.59 -5.51 21.10
N SER A 118 -6.88 -5.57 21.46
CA SER A 118 -7.97 -5.08 20.62
C SER A 118 -8.28 -3.64 21.00
N MET A 119 -8.06 -2.69 20.10
CA MET A 119 -8.24 -1.27 20.34
C MET A 119 -8.77 -0.55 19.10
N PRO A 120 -9.30 0.67 19.22
CA PRO A 120 -9.71 1.47 18.07
C PRO A 120 -8.57 1.54 17.04
N ALA A 121 -8.85 1.25 15.79
CA ALA A 121 -7.84 1.22 14.75
C ALA A 121 -8.45 1.46 13.36
N THR A 122 -7.60 1.80 12.39
CA THR A 122 -7.89 1.74 10.95
C THR A 122 -6.99 0.70 10.31
N VAL A 123 -7.35 0.26 9.11
CA VAL A 123 -6.49 -0.58 8.29
C VAL A 123 -6.09 0.23 7.06
N ASP A 124 -4.80 0.43 6.88
CA ASP A 124 -4.26 1.06 5.68
C ASP A 124 -3.79 -0.03 4.72
N HIS A 125 -4.46 -0.17 3.58
CA HIS A 125 -4.05 -1.07 2.50
C HIS A 125 -3.10 -0.31 1.57
N TRP A 126 -1.85 -0.74 1.57
CA TRP A 126 -0.81 -0.19 0.72
C TRP A 126 -0.68 -1.00 -0.57
N VAL A 127 -0.56 -0.29 -1.68
CA VAL A 127 -0.17 -0.86 -2.96
C VAL A 127 1.20 -0.31 -3.31
N ASN A 128 2.18 -1.17 -3.38
CA ASN A 128 3.55 -0.82 -3.70
C ASN A 128 3.95 -1.42 -5.04
N SER A 129 4.81 -0.71 -5.78
CA SER A 129 5.43 -1.23 -7.00
C SER A 129 6.42 -2.36 -6.70
N ARG A 130 6.93 -3.00 -7.74
CA ARG A 130 8.00 -4.00 -7.65
C ARG A 130 9.21 -3.51 -6.86
N ASP A 131 9.55 -2.23 -6.97
CA ASP A 131 10.72 -1.62 -6.33
C ASP A 131 10.42 -1.15 -4.90
N GLY A 132 9.25 -1.48 -4.36
CA GLY A 132 8.83 -1.12 -3.01
C GLY A 132 8.29 0.32 -2.87
N GLU A 133 8.17 1.08 -3.97
CA GLU A 133 7.63 2.43 -3.93
C GLU A 133 6.11 2.42 -3.75
N PRO A 134 5.55 3.19 -2.81
CA PRO A 134 4.11 3.25 -2.60
C PRO A 134 3.42 3.94 -3.77
N LEU A 135 2.44 3.27 -4.35
CA LEU A 135 1.60 3.76 -5.44
C LEU A 135 0.29 4.36 -4.92
N LEU A 136 -0.41 3.59 -4.10
CA LEU A 136 -1.69 3.95 -3.50
C LEU A 136 -1.74 3.52 -2.02
N VAL A 137 -2.54 4.23 -1.24
CA VAL A 137 -2.97 3.78 0.09
C VAL A 137 -4.48 4.01 0.23
N ILE A 138 -5.19 3.00 0.69
CA ILE A 138 -6.62 3.08 0.97
C ILE A 138 -6.82 2.78 2.45
N THR A 139 -7.40 3.72 3.18
CA THR A 139 -7.73 3.54 4.59
C THR A 139 -9.14 3.00 4.71
N ALA A 140 -9.28 1.82 5.30
CA ALA A 140 -10.53 1.14 5.52
C ALA A 140 -10.83 0.96 7.02
N THR A 141 -12.08 0.63 7.34
CA THR A 141 -12.45 0.21 8.68
C THR A 141 -11.97 -1.23 8.94
N PRO A 142 -11.63 -1.59 10.19
CA PRO A 142 -11.15 -2.95 10.52
C PRO A 142 -12.13 -4.07 10.20
N THR A 143 -13.41 -3.75 10.09
CA THR A 143 -14.49 -4.70 9.77
C THR A 143 -14.61 -4.99 8.27
N ALA A 144 -13.96 -4.21 7.42
CA ALA A 144 -13.97 -4.44 5.99
C ALA A 144 -13.16 -5.70 5.65
N ALA A 145 -13.79 -6.65 4.97
CA ALA A 145 -13.12 -7.85 4.51
C ALA A 145 -12.07 -7.48 3.44
N LEU A 146 -10.83 -7.92 3.60
CA LEU A 146 -9.74 -7.66 2.64
C LEU A 146 -10.16 -7.98 1.19
N ALA A 147 -10.92 -9.06 1.00
CA ALA A 147 -11.42 -9.44 -0.32
C ALA A 147 -12.29 -8.36 -0.99
N LYS A 148 -13.05 -7.56 -0.21
CA LYS A 148 -13.86 -6.46 -0.75
C LYS A 148 -12.97 -5.27 -1.10
N GLU A 149 -12.09 -4.89 -0.20
CA GLU A 149 -11.15 -3.79 -0.40
C GLU A 149 -10.22 -4.05 -1.58
N MET A 150 -9.78 -5.31 -1.78
CA MET A 150 -8.93 -5.71 -2.90
C MET A 150 -9.56 -5.44 -4.27
N LEU A 151 -10.88 -5.56 -4.41
CA LEU A 151 -11.56 -5.22 -5.67
C LEU A 151 -11.57 -3.72 -5.93
N GLU A 152 -11.81 -2.91 -4.90
CA GLU A 152 -11.76 -1.45 -5.00
C GLU A 152 -10.34 -0.99 -5.36
N ILE A 153 -9.32 -1.57 -4.69
CA ILE A 153 -7.91 -1.35 -5.00
C ILE A 153 -7.62 -1.70 -6.47
N ALA A 154 -8.05 -2.88 -6.93
CA ALA A 154 -7.82 -3.33 -8.29
C ALA A 154 -8.45 -2.39 -9.33
N HIS A 155 -9.66 -1.89 -9.08
CA HIS A 155 -10.31 -0.93 -9.96
C HIS A 155 -9.56 0.42 -10.02
N GLU A 156 -9.08 0.93 -8.88
CA GLU A 156 -8.27 2.16 -8.87
C GLU A 156 -6.93 1.96 -9.59
N VAL A 157 -6.28 0.83 -9.35
CA VAL A 157 -5.03 0.48 -10.05
C VAL A 157 -5.27 0.34 -11.56
N LYS A 158 -6.37 -0.29 -11.98
CA LYS A 158 -6.69 -0.44 -13.42
C LYS A 158 -6.87 0.91 -14.10
N LYS A 159 -7.50 1.89 -13.44
CA LYS A 159 -7.62 3.26 -13.95
C LYS A 159 -6.26 3.96 -14.14
N LEU A 160 -5.25 3.58 -13.36
CA LEU A 160 -3.90 4.12 -13.47
C LEU A 160 -3.07 3.43 -14.55
N LEU A 161 -3.20 2.10 -14.66
CA LEU A 161 -2.40 1.28 -15.57
C LEU A 161 -2.98 1.21 -16.99
N GLY A 162 -4.29 1.47 -17.16
CA GLY A 162 -4.98 1.27 -18.43
C GLY A 162 -4.95 -0.20 -18.86
N GLU A 163 -4.54 -0.49 -20.08
CA GLU A 163 -4.49 -1.84 -20.64
C GLU A 163 -3.25 -2.65 -20.25
N ARG A 164 -2.35 -2.08 -19.44
CA ARG A 164 -1.14 -2.78 -19.00
C ARG A 164 -1.51 -3.96 -18.11
N ARG A 165 -0.88 -5.09 -18.34
CA ARG A 165 -0.96 -6.27 -17.46
C ARG A 165 -0.10 -6.06 -16.23
N ALA A 166 -0.61 -6.46 -15.09
CA ALA A 166 0.14 -6.49 -13.84
C ALA A 166 -0.28 -7.70 -13.01
N THR A 167 0.64 -8.16 -12.17
CA THR A 167 0.39 -9.21 -11.18
C THR A 167 0.15 -8.56 -9.84
N ILE A 168 -1.02 -8.78 -9.24
CA ILE A 168 -1.29 -8.36 -7.86
C ILE A 168 -0.80 -9.45 -6.91
N VAL A 169 0.10 -9.06 -6.02
CA VAL A 169 0.70 -9.93 -5.00
C VAL A 169 0.11 -9.56 -3.64
N PHE A 170 -0.45 -10.51 -2.93
CA PHE A 170 -1.04 -10.29 -1.61
C PHE A 170 -0.90 -11.54 -0.72
N ASP A 171 -1.06 -11.35 0.57
CA ASP A 171 -0.94 -12.42 1.54
C ASP A 171 -2.16 -13.36 1.52
N ARG A 172 -2.09 -14.45 2.27
CA ARG A 172 -3.18 -15.44 2.39
C ARG A 172 -4.44 -14.91 3.11
N GLY A 173 -4.40 -13.71 3.68
CA GLY A 173 -5.57 -13.03 4.24
C GLY A 173 -6.62 -12.72 3.18
N GLY A 174 -6.18 -12.44 1.94
CA GLY A 174 -7.04 -12.26 0.77
C GLY A 174 -7.45 -13.56 0.05
N TRP A 175 -7.22 -14.74 0.63
CA TRP A 175 -7.56 -16.01 -0.03
C TRP A 175 -9.05 -16.19 -0.24
N SER A 176 -9.52 -15.96 -1.45
CA SER A 176 -10.90 -16.15 -1.87
C SER A 176 -10.95 -16.54 -3.36
N PRO A 177 -11.41 -17.77 -3.72
CA PRO A 177 -11.52 -18.15 -5.14
C PRO A 177 -12.44 -17.24 -5.95
N LYS A 178 -13.46 -16.63 -5.31
CA LYS A 178 -14.32 -15.63 -5.94
C LYS A 178 -13.53 -14.37 -6.28
N LEU A 179 -12.78 -13.82 -5.31
CA LEU A 179 -11.91 -12.67 -5.52
C LEU A 179 -10.90 -12.93 -6.65
N PHE A 180 -10.31 -14.11 -6.69
CA PHE A 180 -9.35 -14.48 -7.74
C PHE A 180 -9.98 -14.41 -9.15
N ALA A 181 -11.20 -14.94 -9.29
CA ALA A 181 -11.92 -14.86 -10.55
C ALA A 181 -12.23 -13.43 -10.95
N GLU A 182 -12.62 -12.58 -10.00
CA GLU A 182 -12.93 -11.17 -10.23
C GLU A 182 -11.68 -10.35 -10.60
N LEU A 183 -10.55 -10.58 -9.92
CA LEU A 183 -9.27 -9.93 -10.26
C LEU A 183 -8.78 -10.32 -11.67
N ILE A 184 -8.88 -11.60 -12.02
CA ILE A 184 -8.52 -12.09 -13.36
C ILE A 184 -9.45 -11.50 -14.43
N ALA A 185 -10.75 -11.42 -14.15
CA ALA A 185 -11.73 -10.79 -15.05
C ALA A 185 -11.44 -9.29 -15.25
N THR A 186 -10.87 -8.62 -14.25
CA THR A 186 -10.44 -7.21 -14.34
C THR A 186 -9.12 -7.06 -15.13
N GLY A 187 -8.47 -8.17 -15.51
CA GLY A 187 -7.24 -8.20 -16.32
C GLY A 187 -5.95 -8.23 -15.52
N PHE A 188 -6.00 -8.66 -14.26
CA PHE A 188 -4.82 -8.89 -13.43
C PHE A 188 -4.43 -10.35 -13.38
N ASP A 189 -3.13 -10.62 -13.34
CA ASP A 189 -2.61 -11.87 -12.83
C ASP A 189 -2.55 -11.79 -11.30
N ILE A 190 -2.57 -12.93 -10.62
CA ILE A 190 -2.54 -12.99 -9.15
C ILE A 190 -1.40 -13.87 -8.65
N LEU A 191 -0.80 -13.45 -7.53
CA LEU A 191 0.18 -14.24 -6.80
C LEU A 191 -0.12 -14.16 -5.30
N THR A 192 -0.38 -15.30 -4.68
CA THR A 192 -0.65 -15.37 -3.24
C THR A 192 -0.24 -16.71 -2.66
N TYR A 193 -0.03 -16.75 -1.35
CA TYR A 193 0.24 -17.97 -0.64
C TYR A 193 -1.00 -18.85 -0.53
N ARG A 194 -0.81 -20.15 -0.70
CA ARG A 194 -1.88 -21.15 -0.51
C ARG A 194 -2.42 -21.13 0.92
N LYS A 195 -3.75 -21.06 1.05
CA LYS A 195 -4.46 -21.26 2.33
C LYS A 195 -5.00 -22.66 2.44
N GLY A 196 -4.96 -23.23 3.65
CA GLY A 196 -5.48 -24.54 3.95
C GLY A 196 -4.47 -25.68 3.75
N ARG A 197 -4.96 -26.92 3.77
CA ARG A 197 -4.11 -28.10 3.67
C ARG A 197 -3.52 -28.23 2.27
N ILE A 198 -2.21 -28.35 2.20
CA ILE A 198 -1.48 -28.60 0.96
C ILE A 198 -1.30 -30.11 0.83
N ALA A 199 -1.77 -30.69 -0.28
CA ALA A 199 -1.54 -32.09 -0.56
C ALA A 199 -0.04 -32.34 -0.81
N LYS A 200 0.46 -33.45 -0.30
CA LYS A 200 1.88 -33.82 -0.43
C LYS A 200 2.26 -33.93 -1.92
N VAL A 201 3.38 -33.32 -2.28
CA VAL A 201 3.97 -33.39 -3.63
C VAL A 201 4.99 -34.53 -3.66
N ARG A 202 4.98 -35.33 -4.73
CA ARG A 202 5.94 -36.43 -4.89
C ARG A 202 7.34 -35.86 -5.11
N SER A 203 8.34 -36.40 -4.44
CA SER A 203 9.75 -35.91 -4.52
C SER A 203 10.28 -35.84 -5.96
N LYS A 204 9.91 -36.81 -6.80
CA LYS A 204 10.28 -36.85 -8.23
C LYS A 204 9.70 -35.69 -9.08
N SER A 205 8.72 -34.96 -8.56
CA SER A 205 8.11 -33.83 -9.27
C SER A 205 8.87 -32.52 -9.08
N PHE A 206 9.85 -32.49 -8.19
CA PHE A 206 10.66 -31.31 -7.95
C PHE A 206 11.79 -31.22 -8.99
N GLN A 207 11.94 -30.05 -9.55
CA GLN A 207 13.02 -29.72 -10.47
C GLN A 207 13.94 -28.68 -9.82
N GLN A 208 15.24 -28.90 -9.91
CA GLN A 208 16.21 -27.88 -9.48
C GLN A 208 16.13 -26.66 -10.38
N ARG A 209 16.23 -25.50 -9.75
CA ARG A 209 16.28 -24.20 -10.38
C ARG A 209 17.41 -23.39 -9.71
N GLU A 210 18.07 -22.61 -10.52
CA GLU A 210 19.06 -21.65 -10.06
C GLU A 210 18.59 -20.24 -10.40
N GLY A 211 18.96 -19.29 -9.59
CA GLY A 211 18.62 -17.89 -9.77
C GLY A 211 19.53 -16.98 -8.95
N ILE A 212 19.35 -15.69 -9.11
CA ILE A 212 20.03 -14.68 -8.32
C ILE A 212 18.97 -14.03 -7.41
N PHE A 213 19.22 -14.02 -6.13
CA PHE A 213 18.39 -13.33 -5.15
C PHE A 213 19.29 -12.40 -4.33
N ASP A 214 18.94 -11.11 -4.33
CA ASP A 214 19.71 -10.07 -3.63
C ASP A 214 21.22 -10.02 -4.01
N GLY A 215 21.49 -10.26 -5.30
CA GLY A 215 22.88 -10.33 -5.81
C GLY A 215 23.61 -11.65 -5.55
N HIS A 216 23.00 -12.60 -4.82
CA HIS A 216 23.60 -13.88 -4.48
C HIS A 216 22.99 -15.03 -5.30
N PRO A 217 23.80 -15.98 -5.79
CA PRO A 217 23.29 -17.17 -6.45
C PRO A 217 22.56 -18.05 -5.44
N VAL A 218 21.36 -18.49 -5.80
CA VAL A 218 20.53 -19.39 -4.98
C VAL A 218 20.07 -20.57 -5.81
N ALA A 219 20.15 -21.77 -5.23
CA ALA A 219 19.57 -22.98 -5.78
C ALA A 219 18.33 -23.39 -4.94
N TYR A 220 17.28 -23.81 -5.63
CA TYR A 220 16.06 -24.25 -5.01
C TYR A 220 15.34 -25.29 -5.86
N SER A 221 14.49 -26.10 -5.25
CA SER A 221 13.67 -27.09 -5.95
C SER A 221 12.22 -26.65 -5.99
N LEU A 222 11.62 -26.67 -7.18
CA LEU A 222 10.22 -26.33 -7.42
C LEU A 222 9.45 -27.49 -8.03
N ALA A 223 8.23 -27.65 -7.59
CA ALA A 223 7.24 -28.49 -8.25
C ALA A 223 6.02 -27.68 -8.62
N GLU A 224 5.45 -27.95 -9.78
CA GLU A 224 4.29 -27.24 -10.31
C GLU A 224 3.13 -28.22 -10.51
N ARG A 225 1.91 -27.72 -10.26
CA ARG A 225 0.69 -28.45 -10.55
C ARG A 225 -0.48 -27.52 -10.80
N LYS A 226 -1.52 -28.04 -11.44
CA LYS A 226 -2.81 -27.36 -11.59
C LYS A 226 -3.61 -27.46 -10.29
N LEU A 227 -4.13 -26.33 -9.83
CA LEU A 227 -5.00 -26.22 -8.68
C LEU A 227 -6.40 -25.80 -9.14
N ALA A 228 -7.37 -26.69 -8.97
CA ALA A 228 -8.77 -26.38 -9.26
C ALA A 228 -9.48 -25.91 -7.99
N LEU A 229 -10.05 -24.71 -8.05
CA LEU A 229 -10.83 -24.10 -6.97
C LEU A 229 -12.28 -23.95 -7.40
N LYS A 230 -13.22 -24.33 -6.53
CA LYS A 230 -14.66 -24.10 -6.74
C LYS A 230 -15.10 -22.88 -5.95
N TYR A 231 -16.01 -22.10 -6.51
CA TYR A 231 -16.66 -20.97 -5.83
C TYR A 231 -18.11 -20.84 -6.31
N LYS A 232 -18.92 -20.03 -5.63
CA LYS A 232 -20.29 -19.74 -6.07
C LYS A 232 -20.24 -18.90 -7.35
N GLY A 233 -20.41 -19.52 -8.48
CA GLY A 233 -20.30 -18.90 -9.80
C GLY A 233 -19.41 -19.66 -10.77
N GLY A 234 -18.69 -20.71 -10.33
CA GLY A 234 -17.92 -21.55 -11.24
C GLY A 234 -16.71 -22.27 -10.66
N LYS A 235 -15.79 -22.58 -11.55
CA LYS A 235 -14.53 -23.23 -11.26
C LYS A 235 -13.38 -22.42 -11.85
N LEU A 236 -12.35 -22.23 -11.05
CA LEU A 236 -11.12 -21.56 -11.45
C LEU A 236 -9.97 -22.55 -11.41
N THR A 237 -9.11 -22.55 -12.42
CA THR A 237 -7.89 -23.36 -12.45
C THR A 237 -6.68 -22.43 -12.39
N LEU A 238 -5.85 -22.59 -11.36
CA LEU A 238 -4.63 -21.82 -11.14
C LEU A 238 -3.40 -22.74 -11.24
N ARG A 239 -2.25 -22.12 -11.45
CA ARG A 239 -0.94 -22.73 -11.29
C ARG A 239 -0.55 -22.67 -9.83
N GLU A 240 -0.23 -23.78 -9.21
CA GLU A 240 0.33 -23.86 -7.87
C GLU A 240 1.80 -24.23 -7.99
N VAL A 241 2.66 -23.43 -7.36
CA VAL A 241 4.10 -23.68 -7.29
C VAL A 241 4.45 -24.02 -5.85
N VAL A 242 5.13 -25.14 -5.65
CA VAL A 242 5.59 -25.61 -4.33
C VAL A 242 7.11 -25.55 -4.33
N ARG A 243 7.67 -24.83 -3.38
CA ARG A 243 9.12 -24.76 -3.13
C ARG A 243 9.45 -25.75 -2.00
N LEU A 244 10.49 -26.53 -2.22
CA LEU A 244 11.12 -27.32 -1.16
C LEU A 244 12.11 -26.41 -0.44
N SER A 245 11.93 -26.27 0.86
CA SER A 245 12.84 -25.53 1.76
C SER A 245 13.83 -26.50 2.39
#